data_eca9f17640775c7510858981a3f83d7e
#
_entry.id   eca9f17640775c7510858981a3f83d7e
#
_cell.length_a   1.000
_cell.length_b   1.000
_cell.length_c   1.000
_cell.angle_alpha   90.00
_cell.angle_beta   90.00
_cell.angle_gamma   90.00
#
_symmetry.space_group_name_H-M   'P 1'
#
loop_
_entity.id
_entity.type
_entity.pdbx_description
1 polymer ?
#
loop_
_entity_poly.entity_id
_entity_poly.type
_entity_poly.pdbx_seq_one_letter_code
_entity_poly.pdbx_strand_id
1 'polypeptide(L)'
;MYRRIIMSRFGGLGDMVMLTPLLRGIKTLYPETRLTVIGNDNAKEMMEACPFVDEYFTYDKSLKNTLFLIKTLWKSDVVYLMDTLYRISTVYAMARIKERVGLPHKRKAFLTKCLTVEPWMNYAYEPVVYAYFLKKV
;
A
#
# COMPACT_ATOMS: atom_id res chain seq x y z
N MET A 1 4.00 7.56 16.34
CA MET A 1 2.65 7.16 15.87
C MET A 1 2.37 7.72 14.49
N TYR A 2 1.83 6.90 13.60
CA TYR A 2 1.51 7.32 12.24
C TYR A 2 0.13 8.00 12.20
N ARG A 3 0.05 9.15 11.54
CA ARG A 3 -1.23 9.83 11.29
C ARG A 3 -1.95 9.20 10.09
N ARG A 4 -1.17 8.79 9.09
CA ARG A 4 -1.69 8.14 7.88
C ARG A 4 -0.79 6.98 7.47
N ILE A 5 -1.40 5.82 7.28
CA ILE A 5 -0.74 4.66 6.69
C ILE A 5 -1.39 4.40 5.34
N ILE A 6 -0.56 4.23 4.32
CA ILE A 6 -1.01 3.95 2.96
C ILE A 6 -0.64 2.52 2.60
N MET A 7 -1.61 1.76 2.10
CA MET A 7 -1.40 0.42 1.58
C MET A 7 -1.59 0.46 0.07
N SER A 8 -0.57 0.09 -0.67
CA SER A 8 -0.59 0.10 -2.14
C SER A 8 -0.61 -1.33 -2.65
N ARG A 9 -1.69 -1.73 -3.31
CA ARG A 9 -1.84 -3.06 -3.90
C ARG A 9 -2.64 -2.98 -5.19
N PHE A 10 -2.04 -3.42 -6.28
CA PHE A 10 -2.66 -3.47 -7.59
C PHE A 10 -2.75 -4.92 -8.03
N GLY A 11 -3.96 -5.41 -8.19
CA GLY A 11 -4.21 -6.80 -8.56
C GLY A 11 -5.69 -7.02 -8.80
N GLY A 12 -6.10 -8.28 -8.88
CA GLY A 12 -7.51 -8.64 -9.00
C GLY A 12 -8.27 -8.46 -7.70
N LEU A 13 -9.59 -8.66 -7.74
CA LEU A 13 -10.44 -8.58 -6.56
C LEU A 13 -10.00 -9.57 -5.47
N GLY A 14 -9.58 -10.78 -5.85
CA GLY A 14 -9.09 -11.77 -4.90
C GLY A 14 -7.88 -11.29 -4.12
N ASP A 15 -6.96 -10.59 -4.78
CA ASP A 15 -5.77 -10.03 -4.13
C ASP A 15 -6.15 -8.98 -3.09
N MET A 16 -7.16 -8.17 -3.38
CA MET A 16 -7.64 -7.14 -2.46
C MET A 16 -8.37 -7.75 -1.26
N VAL A 17 -9.13 -8.83 -1.49
CA VAL A 17 -9.77 -9.58 -0.38
C VAL A 17 -8.72 -10.14 0.57
N MET A 18 -7.63 -10.68 0.04
CA MET A 18 -6.53 -11.22 0.85
C MET A 18 -5.83 -10.14 1.68
N LEU A 19 -5.91 -8.89 1.29
CA LEU A 19 -5.36 -7.77 2.03
C LEU A 19 -6.18 -7.44 3.30
N THR A 20 -7.46 -7.79 3.32
CA THR A 20 -8.39 -7.41 4.38
C THR A 20 -7.95 -7.80 5.80
N PRO A 21 -7.44 -9.02 6.06
CA PRO A 21 -6.95 -9.36 7.40
C PRO A 21 -5.85 -8.43 7.89
N LEU A 22 -4.98 -8.01 6.98
CA LEU A 22 -3.89 -7.09 7.28
C LEU A 22 -4.42 -5.69 7.63
N LEU A 23 -5.39 -5.21 6.87
CA LEU A 23 -6.04 -3.92 7.13
C LEU A 23 -6.72 -3.91 8.49
N ARG A 24 -7.40 -5.01 8.82
CA ARG A 24 -8.02 -5.18 10.13
C ARG A 24 -6.98 -5.14 11.25
N GLY A 25 -5.86 -5.83 11.07
CA GLY A 25 -4.78 -5.86 12.05
C GLY A 25 -4.20 -4.47 12.30
N ILE A 26 -3.96 -3.71 11.23
CA ILE A 26 -3.45 -2.34 11.33
C ILE A 26 -4.43 -1.45 12.09
N LYS A 27 -5.72 -1.53 11.77
CA LYS A 27 -6.75 -0.72 12.45
C LYS A 27 -6.91 -1.11 13.91
N THR A 28 -6.73 -2.39 14.24
CA THR A 28 -6.78 -2.85 15.63
C THR A 28 -5.60 -2.30 16.44
N LEU A 29 -4.41 -2.30 15.85
CA LEU A 29 -3.20 -1.80 16.52
C LEU A 29 -3.14 -0.28 16.58
N TYR A 30 -3.64 0.39 15.54
CA TYR A 30 -3.57 1.86 15.40
C TYR A 30 -4.94 2.43 15.04
N PRO A 31 -5.92 2.39 15.97
CA PRO A 31 -7.30 2.78 15.66
C PRO A 31 -7.44 4.26 15.25
N GLU A 32 -6.55 5.12 15.69
CA GLU A 32 -6.58 6.55 15.38
C GLU A 32 -5.91 6.89 14.05
N THR A 33 -5.19 5.95 13.44
CA THR A 33 -4.50 6.16 12.18
C THR A 33 -5.47 6.13 11.02
N ARG A 34 -5.35 7.10 10.11
CA ARG A 34 -6.10 7.09 8.85
C ARG A 34 -5.47 6.05 7.93
N LEU A 35 -6.23 5.04 7.56
CA LEU A 35 -5.79 3.97 6.68
C LEU A 35 -6.30 4.22 5.27
N THR A 36 -5.37 4.50 4.36
CA THR A 36 -5.65 4.79 2.95
C THR A 36 -5.18 3.61 2.11
N VAL A 37 -6.01 3.15 1.20
CA VAL A 37 -5.67 2.08 0.27
C VAL A 37 -5.66 2.65 -1.14
N ILE A 38 -4.66 2.27 -1.93
CA ILE A 38 -4.53 2.66 -3.33
C ILE A 38 -4.46 1.40 -4.17
N GLY A 39 -5.27 1.33 -5.20
CA GLY A 39 -5.34 0.15 -6.06
C GLY A 39 -6.06 0.41 -7.36
N ASN A 40 -6.55 -0.67 -7.95
CA ASN A 40 -7.27 -0.64 -9.21
C ASN A 40 -8.72 -0.18 -9.05
N ASP A 41 -9.29 0.32 -10.13
CA ASP A 41 -10.67 0.79 -10.14
C ASP A 41 -11.69 -0.34 -9.89
N ASN A 42 -11.38 -1.57 -10.31
CA ASN A 42 -12.26 -2.71 -10.12
C ASN A 42 -12.52 -3.08 -8.65
N ALA A 43 -11.63 -2.70 -7.75
CA ALA A 43 -11.77 -2.98 -6.32
C ALA A 43 -12.35 -1.80 -5.52
N LYS A 44 -12.61 -0.68 -6.18
CA LYS A 44 -13.01 0.56 -5.51
C LYS A 44 -14.27 0.39 -4.67
N GLU A 45 -15.32 -0.15 -5.26
CA GLU A 45 -16.61 -0.33 -4.57
C GLU A 45 -16.47 -1.23 -3.35
N MET A 46 -15.77 -2.35 -3.49
CA MET A 46 -15.55 -3.29 -2.41
C MET A 46 -14.73 -2.67 -1.27
N MET A 47 -13.67 -1.95 -1.61
CA MET A 47 -12.79 -1.37 -0.60
C MET A 47 -13.40 -0.15 0.09
N GLU A 48 -14.22 0.62 -0.61
CA GLU A 48 -14.98 1.71 0.03
C GLU A 48 -16.01 1.20 1.03
N ALA A 49 -16.53 0.00 0.81
CA ALA A 49 -17.45 -0.65 1.74
C ALA A 49 -16.75 -1.32 2.93
N CYS A 50 -15.42 -1.47 2.87
CA CYS A 50 -14.65 -2.12 3.92
C CYS A 50 -14.56 -1.22 5.17
N PRO A 51 -14.98 -1.71 6.36
CA PRO A 51 -15.00 -0.88 7.57
C PRO A 51 -13.60 -0.50 8.08
N PHE A 52 -12.55 -1.17 7.60
CA PHE A 52 -11.17 -0.91 8.02
C PHE A 52 -10.47 0.13 7.14
N VAL A 53 -11.05 0.50 6.01
CA VAL A 53 -10.48 1.46 5.06
C VAL A 53 -11.16 2.82 5.26
N ASP A 54 -10.36 3.83 5.57
CA ASP A 54 -10.87 5.19 5.72
C ASP A 54 -11.00 5.90 4.37
N GLU A 55 -10.05 5.63 3.45
CA GLU A 55 -10.03 6.23 2.12
C GLU A 55 -9.52 5.21 1.09
N TYR A 56 -10.08 5.24 -0.10
CA TYR A 56 -9.60 4.44 -1.22
C TYR A 56 -9.42 5.34 -2.45
N PHE A 57 -8.24 5.30 -3.05
CA PHE A 57 -7.94 6.03 -4.28
C PHE A 57 -7.49 5.09 -5.37
N THR A 58 -7.84 5.41 -6.61
CA THR A 58 -7.41 4.64 -7.77
C THR A 58 -6.26 5.34 -8.48
N TYR A 59 -5.43 4.56 -9.19
CA TYR A 59 -4.33 5.09 -9.99
C TYR A 59 -4.53 4.66 -11.44
N ASP A 60 -4.82 5.60 -12.34
CA ASP A 60 -5.10 5.35 -13.75
C ASP A 60 -3.96 5.78 -14.68
N LYS A 61 -2.83 6.19 -14.10
CA LYS A 61 -1.63 6.65 -14.82
C LYS A 61 -1.78 7.97 -15.58
N SER A 62 -2.93 8.64 -15.49
CA SER A 62 -3.10 9.95 -16.12
C SER A 62 -2.34 11.02 -15.34
N LEU A 63 -1.99 12.12 -16.02
CA LEU A 63 -1.32 13.23 -15.37
C LEU A 63 -2.20 13.86 -14.29
N LYS A 64 -3.48 14.02 -14.58
CA LYS A 64 -4.45 14.57 -13.63
C LYS A 64 -4.53 13.74 -12.35
N ASN A 65 -4.65 12.42 -12.48
CA ASN A 65 -4.69 11.50 -11.36
C ASN A 65 -3.37 11.51 -10.58
N THR A 66 -2.24 11.52 -11.28
CA THR A 66 -0.92 11.58 -10.68
C THR A 66 -0.76 12.83 -9.81
N LEU A 67 -1.12 13.99 -10.33
CA LEU A 67 -1.04 15.25 -9.58
C LEU A 67 -1.99 15.24 -8.38
N PHE A 68 -3.19 14.71 -8.56
CA PHE A 68 -4.15 14.56 -7.47
C PHE A 68 -3.58 13.71 -6.32
N LEU A 69 -2.97 12.57 -6.65
CA LEU A 69 -2.38 11.68 -5.64
C LEU A 69 -1.18 12.35 -4.94
N ILE A 70 -0.30 13.01 -5.69
CA ILE A 70 0.83 13.73 -5.11
C ILE A 70 0.35 14.75 -4.09
N LYS A 71 -0.66 15.53 -4.45
CA LYS A 71 -1.23 16.56 -3.57
C LYS A 71 -1.92 15.94 -2.34
N THR A 72 -2.74 14.91 -2.57
CA THR A 72 -3.54 14.28 -1.51
C THR A 72 -2.67 13.54 -0.50
N LEU A 73 -1.61 12.88 -0.98
CA LEU A 73 -0.72 12.07 -0.15
C LEU A 73 0.52 12.82 0.33
N TRP A 74 0.58 14.11 0.09
CA TRP A 74 1.75 14.93 0.40
C TRP A 74 2.22 14.78 1.84
N LYS A 75 3.49 14.41 2.00
CA LYS A 75 4.15 14.22 3.29
C LYS A 75 3.45 13.23 4.24
N SER A 76 2.75 12.24 3.70
CA SER A 76 2.20 11.16 4.51
C SER A 76 3.31 10.40 5.23
N ASP A 77 2.96 9.69 6.30
CA ASP A 77 3.97 9.06 7.17
C ASP A 77 4.63 7.84 6.54
N VAL A 78 3.84 6.89 6.04
CA VAL A 78 4.35 5.65 5.50
C VAL A 78 3.44 5.09 4.40
N VAL A 79 4.06 4.48 3.39
CA VAL A 79 3.36 3.66 2.39
C VAL A 79 4.00 2.28 2.33
N TYR A 80 3.17 1.26 2.37
CA TYR A 80 3.58 -0.13 2.17
C TYR A 80 3.20 -0.54 0.75
N LEU A 81 4.21 -0.75 -0.09
CA LEU A 81 4.01 -1.13 -1.49
C LEU A 81 3.96 -2.66 -1.57
N MET A 82 2.75 -3.21 -1.54
CA MET A 82 2.49 -4.64 -1.65
C MET A 82 2.31 -5.09 -3.11
N ASP A 83 2.68 -4.23 -4.04
CA ASP A 83 2.69 -4.48 -5.47
C ASP A 83 4.12 -4.38 -6.02
N THR A 84 4.26 -4.58 -7.33
CA THR A 84 5.55 -4.47 -8.02
C THR A 84 5.56 -3.38 -9.09
N LEU A 85 4.60 -2.45 -9.08
CA LEU A 85 4.52 -1.40 -10.09
C LEU A 85 5.57 -0.32 -9.86
N TYR A 86 6.37 -0.09 -10.89
CA TYR A 86 7.43 0.92 -10.86
C TYR A 86 6.86 2.34 -10.80
N ARG A 87 5.86 2.65 -11.64
CA ARG A 87 5.31 4.01 -11.76
C ARG A 87 4.74 4.57 -10.47
N ILE A 88 3.99 3.76 -9.72
CA ILE A 88 3.37 4.26 -8.49
C ILE A 88 4.43 4.57 -7.43
N SER A 89 5.57 3.88 -7.44
CA SER A 89 6.66 4.18 -6.50
C SER A 89 7.25 5.57 -6.77
N THR A 90 7.32 6.00 -8.03
CA THR A 90 7.77 7.35 -8.35
C THR A 90 6.78 8.41 -7.85
N VAL A 91 5.49 8.14 -7.93
CA VAL A 91 4.44 9.02 -7.39
C VAL A 91 4.61 9.21 -5.89
N TYR A 92 4.84 8.13 -5.16
CA TYR A 92 5.05 8.20 -3.72
C TYR A 92 6.32 8.97 -3.35
N ALA A 93 7.39 8.82 -4.12
CA ALA A 93 8.61 9.59 -3.91
C ALA A 93 8.37 11.09 -4.15
N MET A 94 7.64 11.44 -5.22
CA MET A 94 7.29 12.83 -5.52
C MET A 94 6.36 13.44 -4.48
N ALA A 95 5.50 12.63 -3.86
CA ALA A 95 4.62 13.07 -2.77
C ALA A 95 5.38 13.27 -1.45
N ARG A 96 6.67 12.99 -1.43
CA ARG A 96 7.52 13.10 -0.24
C ARG A 96 7.01 12.32 0.97
N ILE A 97 6.47 11.13 0.73
CA ILE A 97 6.07 10.24 1.80
C ILE A 97 7.33 9.84 2.57
N LYS A 98 7.30 9.98 3.88
CA LYS A 98 8.49 9.84 4.73
C LYS A 98 9.11 8.45 4.66
N GLU A 99 8.30 7.40 4.78
CA GLU A 99 8.75 6.03 4.70
C GLU A 99 8.06 5.33 3.52
N ARG A 100 8.84 4.75 2.63
CA ARG A 100 8.34 3.99 1.47
C ARG A 100 8.94 2.60 1.56
N VAL A 101 8.11 1.64 1.92
CA VAL A 101 8.52 0.28 2.24
C VAL A 101 7.97 -0.70 1.20
N GLY A 102 8.80 -1.53 0.63
CA GLY A 102 8.34 -2.49 -0.37
C GLY A 102 9.44 -3.37 -0.91
N LEU A 103 9.09 -4.20 -1.90
CA LEU A 103 10.04 -5.05 -2.62
C LEU A 103 10.84 -4.21 -3.62
N PRO A 104 12.15 -4.47 -3.78
CA PRO A 104 13.02 -3.58 -4.56
C PRO A 104 12.91 -3.69 -6.09
N HIS A 105 12.04 -4.49 -6.64
CA HIS A 105 11.85 -4.70 -8.09
C HIS A 105 12.09 -3.45 -8.94
N LYS A 106 13.29 -3.25 -9.49
CA LYS A 106 13.69 -2.11 -10.34
C LYS A 106 13.33 -0.72 -9.78
N ARG A 107 12.91 -0.63 -8.53
CA ARG A 107 12.46 0.62 -7.89
C ARG A 107 13.16 0.92 -6.57
N LYS A 108 14.30 0.27 -6.32
CA LYS A 108 15.06 0.43 -5.08
C LYS A 108 15.34 1.90 -4.74
N ALA A 109 15.64 2.72 -5.75
CA ALA A 109 15.94 4.14 -5.57
C ALA A 109 14.76 4.94 -4.99
N PHE A 110 13.52 4.45 -5.14
CA PHE A 110 12.32 5.14 -4.67
C PHE A 110 11.82 4.63 -3.33
N LEU A 111 12.50 3.63 -2.75
CA LEU A 111 12.14 3.03 -1.47
C LEU A 111 13.07 3.50 -0.37
N THR A 112 12.54 3.72 0.82
CA THR A 112 13.34 4.03 2.00
C THR A 112 13.74 2.76 2.74
N LYS A 113 12.94 1.71 2.62
CA LYS A 113 13.22 0.41 3.21
C LYS A 113 12.80 -0.70 2.25
N CYS A 114 13.74 -1.58 1.92
CA CYS A 114 13.48 -2.72 1.04
C CYS A 114 13.16 -3.96 1.86
N LEU A 115 12.15 -4.71 1.42
CA LEU A 115 11.80 -6.01 2.00
C LEU A 115 12.49 -7.11 1.20
N THR A 116 12.85 -8.21 1.87
CA THR A 116 13.49 -9.35 1.24
C THR A 116 12.48 -10.48 1.07
N VAL A 117 12.43 -11.05 -0.15
CA VAL A 117 11.60 -12.22 -0.44
C VAL A 117 12.36 -13.47 -0.04
N GLU A 118 11.81 -14.27 0.85
CA GLU A 118 12.37 -15.55 1.24
C GLU A 118 11.72 -16.68 0.42
N PRO A 119 12.43 -17.82 0.19
CA PRO A 119 11.90 -18.89 -0.68
C PRO A 119 10.52 -19.43 -0.28
N TRP A 120 10.21 -19.51 1.02
CA TRP A 120 8.93 -20.02 1.51
C TRP A 120 7.76 -19.12 1.10
N MET A 121 7.99 -17.85 0.82
CA MET A 121 6.95 -16.89 0.45
C MET A 121 6.29 -17.20 -0.88
N ASN A 122 7.00 -17.91 -1.76
CA ASN A 122 6.45 -18.30 -3.06
C ASN A 122 5.33 -19.35 -2.94
N TYR A 123 5.28 -20.03 -1.81
CA TYR A 123 4.33 -21.13 -1.57
C TYR A 123 3.38 -20.83 -0.42
N ALA A 124 3.56 -19.70 0.25
CA ALA A 124 2.75 -19.33 1.40
C ALA A 124 1.46 -18.61 0.97
N TYR A 125 0.46 -18.71 1.84
CA TYR A 125 -0.77 -17.93 1.69
C TYR A 125 -0.45 -16.42 1.78
N GLU A 126 -0.94 -15.65 0.84
CA GLU A 126 -0.56 -14.24 0.69
C GLU A 126 -0.71 -13.38 1.95
N PRO A 127 -1.82 -13.47 2.71
CA PRO A 127 -1.93 -12.72 3.97
C PRO A 127 -0.83 -13.02 4.99
N VAL A 128 -0.31 -14.24 5.00
CA VAL A 128 0.82 -14.62 5.87
C VAL A 128 2.08 -13.88 5.46
N VAL A 129 2.33 -13.77 4.15
CA VAL A 129 3.47 -13.02 3.60
C VAL A 129 3.37 -11.54 3.98
N TYR A 130 2.21 -10.95 3.84
CA TYR A 130 1.97 -9.56 4.21
C TYR A 130 2.22 -9.32 5.70
N ALA A 131 1.71 -10.20 6.55
CA ALA A 131 1.90 -10.12 7.99
C ALA A 131 3.39 -10.22 8.36
N TYR A 132 4.12 -11.12 7.69
CA TYR A 132 5.56 -11.26 7.87
C TYR A 132 6.29 -9.96 7.51
N PHE A 133 5.96 -9.37 6.36
CA PHE A 133 6.58 -8.12 5.95
C PHE A 133 6.33 -6.99 6.95
N LEU A 134 5.12 -6.87 7.46
CA LEU A 134 4.80 -5.86 8.46
C LEU A 134 5.60 -6.06 9.75
N LYS A 135 5.80 -7.30 10.15
CA LYS A 135 6.57 -7.62 11.35
C LYS A 135 8.04 -7.21 11.22
N LYS A 136 8.58 -7.25 9.99
CA LYS A 136 9.99 -6.87 9.72
C LYS A 136 10.19 -5.35 9.68
N VAL A 137 9.13 -4.62 9.57
CA VAL A 137 9.14 -3.16 9.51
C VAL A 137 8.82 -2.58 10.88
#